data_1e20c245b6f60fb5b4d0668defb41c39
#
_entry.id   1e20c245b6f60fb5b4d0668defb41c39
#
_cell.length_a   1.000
_cell.length_b   1.000
_cell.length_c   1.000
_cell.angle_alpha   90.00
_cell.angle_beta   90.00
_cell.angle_gamma   90.00
#
_symmetry.space_group_name_H-M   'P 1'
#
loop_
_entity.id
_entity.type
_entity.pdbx_description
1 polymer ?
#
loop_
_entity_poly.entity_id
_entity_poly.type
_entity_poly.pdbx_seq_one_letter_code
_entity_poly.pdbx_strand_id
1 'polypeptide(L)'
;MGVEHSENVLASVHVLSNRITRAFESRIEARYGISVAEWRVLLSLFGTSGLTAKEIHEQWAMDKMTVSRAVRRLEEDGRVKRHRHPEDGRSFVLVASPRGVRLVKKILPTADARYREVLSCLTGRERKALERTLVKLLRHTANLK
;
A
#
# COMPACT_ATOMS: atom_id res chain seq x y z
N MET A 1 -17.18 15.94 24.50
CA MET A 1 -18.03 15.94 23.30
C MET A 1 -17.55 14.83 22.39
N GLY A 2 -18.25 13.71 22.41
CA GLY A 2 -17.97 12.64 21.45
C GLY A 2 -18.39 13.09 20.06
N VAL A 3 -17.46 13.14 19.12
CA VAL A 3 -17.80 13.20 17.70
C VAL A 3 -18.50 11.88 17.40
N GLU A 4 -19.82 11.91 17.19
CA GLU A 4 -20.51 10.74 16.67
C GLU A 4 -19.92 10.42 15.29
N HIS A 5 -19.05 9.44 15.25
CA HIS A 5 -18.34 9.02 14.03
C HIS A 5 -19.32 8.52 12.94
N SER A 6 -20.57 8.20 13.33
CA SER A 6 -21.62 7.75 12.42
C SER A 6 -22.12 8.83 11.45
N GLU A 7 -22.00 10.10 11.81
CA GLU A 7 -22.45 11.21 10.95
C GLU A 7 -21.35 11.75 10.01
N ASN A 8 -20.09 11.39 10.26
CA ASN A 8 -18.97 11.84 9.43
C ASN A 8 -18.38 10.68 8.64
N VAL A 9 -18.76 10.58 7.38
CA VAL A 9 -18.28 9.55 6.45
C VAL A 9 -16.75 9.52 6.36
N LEU A 10 -16.10 10.69 6.38
CA LEU A 10 -14.64 10.76 6.28
C LEU A 10 -13.96 10.27 7.56
N ALA A 11 -14.52 10.56 8.74
CA ALA A 11 -14.02 9.97 9.98
C ALA A 11 -14.13 8.45 9.98
N SER A 12 -15.23 7.90 9.45
CA SER A 12 -15.41 6.45 9.29
C SER A 12 -14.36 5.83 8.35
N VAL A 13 -14.02 6.51 7.26
CA VAL A 13 -12.94 6.08 6.34
C VAL A 13 -11.59 6.01 7.08
N HIS A 14 -11.26 7.02 7.89
CA HIS A 14 -10.02 7.02 8.69
C HIS A 14 -10.00 5.88 9.72
N VAL A 15 -11.09 5.68 10.44
CA VAL A 15 -11.20 4.58 11.42
C VAL A 15 -11.05 3.24 10.73
N LEU A 16 -11.71 3.02 9.60
CA LEU A 16 -11.63 1.79 8.82
C LEU A 16 -10.18 1.55 8.33
N SER A 17 -9.54 2.57 7.76
CA SER A 17 -8.15 2.49 7.31
C SER A 17 -7.20 2.08 8.45
N ASN A 18 -7.34 2.70 9.62
CA ASN A 18 -6.53 2.38 10.80
C ASN A 18 -6.76 0.95 11.29
N ARG A 19 -8.01 0.46 11.28
CA ARG A 19 -8.34 -0.92 11.66
C ARG A 19 -7.74 -1.94 10.69
N ILE A 20 -7.81 -1.67 9.39
CA ILE A 20 -7.20 -2.52 8.35
C ILE A 20 -5.67 -2.57 8.54
N THR A 21 -5.05 -1.42 8.78
CA THR A 21 -3.60 -1.32 9.02
C THR A 21 -3.17 -2.12 10.24
N ARG A 22 -3.85 -1.97 11.38
CA ARG A 22 -3.54 -2.75 12.60
C ARG A 22 -3.68 -4.25 12.38
N ALA A 23 -4.70 -4.66 11.64
CA ALA A 23 -4.90 -6.08 11.32
C ALA A 23 -3.77 -6.63 10.45
N PHE A 24 -3.20 -5.81 9.56
CA PHE A 24 -2.00 -6.16 8.80
C PHE A 24 -0.78 -6.29 9.73
N GLU A 25 -0.52 -5.28 10.56
CA GLU A 25 0.63 -5.24 11.48
C GLU A 25 0.67 -6.47 12.37
N SER A 26 -0.46 -6.85 12.97
CA SER A 26 -0.51 -7.97 13.91
C SER A 26 -0.19 -9.33 13.29
N ARG A 27 -0.42 -9.52 11.99
CA ARG A 27 -0.25 -10.83 11.33
C ARG A 27 0.94 -10.90 10.39
N ILE A 28 1.21 -9.84 9.66
CA ILE A 28 2.22 -9.84 8.61
C ILE A 28 3.56 -9.32 9.14
N GLU A 29 3.55 -8.21 9.85
CA GLU A 29 4.77 -7.65 10.43
C GLU A 29 5.41 -8.61 11.43
N ALA A 30 4.61 -9.16 12.35
CA ALA A 30 5.10 -10.12 13.34
C ALA A 30 5.66 -11.40 12.71
N ARG A 31 5.09 -11.86 11.60
CA ARG A 31 5.48 -13.12 10.95
C ARG A 31 6.63 -12.96 9.95
N TYR A 32 6.67 -11.86 9.23
CA TYR A 32 7.60 -11.68 8.10
C TYR A 32 8.63 -10.56 8.31
N GLY A 33 8.53 -9.82 9.42
CA GLY A 33 9.44 -8.71 9.74
C GLY A 33 9.40 -7.57 8.72
N ILE A 34 8.24 -7.31 8.14
CA ILE A 34 8.03 -6.29 7.12
C ILE A 34 6.91 -5.34 7.54
N SER A 35 7.20 -4.03 7.54
CA SER A 35 6.19 -3.02 7.86
C SER A 35 5.13 -2.85 6.77
N VAL A 36 4.02 -2.18 7.10
CA VAL A 36 2.98 -1.82 6.12
C VAL A 36 3.56 -1.00 4.97
N ALA A 37 4.44 -0.03 5.27
CA ALA A 37 5.08 0.79 4.24
C ALA A 37 5.97 -0.04 3.31
N GLU A 38 6.79 -0.92 3.87
CA GLU A 38 7.64 -1.85 3.11
C GLU A 38 6.80 -2.80 2.25
N TRP A 39 5.70 -3.32 2.79
CA TRP A 39 4.75 -4.15 2.04
C TRP A 39 4.16 -3.40 0.84
N ARG A 40 3.71 -2.16 1.03
CA ARG A 40 3.16 -1.33 -0.04
C ARG A 40 4.18 -1.05 -1.14
N VAL A 41 5.43 -0.77 -0.77
CA VAL A 41 6.53 -0.60 -1.74
C VAL A 41 6.75 -1.88 -2.55
N LEU A 42 6.89 -3.03 -1.90
CA LEU A 42 7.08 -4.31 -2.59
C LEU A 42 5.90 -4.68 -3.48
N LEU A 43 4.68 -4.46 -3.00
CA LEU A 43 3.47 -4.75 -3.77
C LEU A 43 3.38 -3.85 -5.02
N SER A 44 3.78 -2.59 -4.92
CA SER A 44 3.85 -1.68 -6.08
C SER A 44 4.84 -2.14 -7.14
N LEU A 45 5.95 -2.71 -6.72
CA LEU A 45 7.01 -3.19 -7.63
C LEU A 45 6.72 -4.58 -8.20
N PHE A 46 5.83 -5.33 -7.56
CA PHE A 46 5.51 -6.69 -7.97
C PHE A 46 4.85 -6.74 -9.35
N GLY A 47 5.45 -7.46 -10.27
CA GLY A 47 4.94 -7.60 -11.64
C GLY A 47 5.19 -6.38 -12.54
N THR A 48 6.00 -5.41 -12.10
CA THR A 48 6.40 -4.25 -12.90
C THR A 48 7.86 -4.32 -13.34
N SER A 49 8.21 -3.54 -14.36
CA SER A 49 9.60 -3.34 -14.79
C SER A 49 10.36 -2.33 -13.92
N GLY A 50 9.68 -1.71 -12.98
CA GLY A 50 10.22 -0.76 -12.01
C GLY A 50 9.39 0.51 -11.90
N LEU A 51 9.51 1.17 -10.74
CA LEU A 51 8.87 2.45 -10.42
C LEU A 51 9.85 3.37 -9.70
N THR A 52 9.67 4.66 -9.84
CA THR A 52 10.36 5.66 -9.03
C THR A 52 9.74 5.75 -7.64
N ALA A 53 10.49 6.24 -6.65
CA ALA A 53 9.94 6.51 -5.31
C ALA A 53 8.79 7.51 -5.35
N LYS A 54 8.82 8.47 -6.29
CA LYS A 54 7.74 9.44 -6.52
C LYS A 54 6.44 8.74 -6.93
N GLU A 55 6.50 7.83 -7.90
CA GLU A 55 5.33 7.08 -8.36
C GLU A 55 4.71 6.24 -7.24
N ILE A 56 5.55 5.60 -6.41
CA ILE A 56 5.08 4.83 -5.24
C ILE A 56 4.42 5.74 -4.20
N HIS A 57 5.04 6.90 -3.91
CA HIS A 57 4.48 7.90 -3.01
C HIS A 57 3.10 8.40 -3.47
N GLU A 58 2.96 8.70 -4.77
CA GLU A 58 1.70 9.14 -5.37
C GLU A 58 0.64 8.03 -5.36
N GLN A 59 1.01 6.81 -5.71
CA GLN A 59 0.11 5.65 -5.77
C GLN A 59 -0.58 5.36 -4.43
N TRP A 60 0.14 5.49 -3.33
CA TRP A 60 -0.34 5.18 -1.99
C TRP A 60 -0.69 6.39 -1.14
N ALA A 61 -0.49 7.60 -1.68
CA ALA A 61 -0.60 8.86 -0.91
C ALA A 61 0.19 8.82 0.42
N MET A 62 1.33 8.14 0.41
CA MET A 62 2.26 8.11 1.55
C MET A 62 3.19 9.32 1.51
N ASP A 63 3.67 9.78 2.67
CA ASP A 63 4.69 10.83 2.69
C ASP A 63 6.04 10.33 2.16
N LYS A 64 6.84 11.25 1.61
CA LYS A 64 8.12 10.94 0.96
C LYS A 64 9.13 10.28 1.92
N MET A 65 9.14 10.70 3.19
CA MET A 65 10.06 10.15 4.19
C MET A 65 9.72 8.71 4.54
N THR A 66 8.44 8.39 4.65
CA THR A 66 7.96 7.01 4.88
C THR A 66 8.38 6.11 3.73
N VAL A 67 8.17 6.53 2.49
CA VAL A 67 8.60 5.77 1.30
C VAL A 67 10.12 5.60 1.28
N SER A 68 10.87 6.67 1.50
CA SER A 68 12.34 6.65 1.51
C SER A 68 12.90 5.66 2.54
N ARG A 69 12.37 5.68 3.76
CA ARG A 69 12.78 4.74 4.83
C ARG A 69 12.44 3.29 4.50
N ALA A 70 11.26 3.05 3.96
CA ALA A 70 10.83 1.72 3.55
C ALA A 70 11.74 1.17 2.42
N VAL A 71 12.01 1.98 1.41
CA VAL A 71 12.91 1.61 0.31
C VAL A 71 14.30 1.28 0.83
N ARG A 72 14.86 2.14 1.69
CA ARG A 72 16.19 1.92 2.27
C ARG A 72 16.28 0.58 3.01
N ARG A 73 15.32 0.25 3.87
CA ARG A 73 15.28 -1.03 4.56
C ARG A 73 15.18 -2.22 3.60
N LEU A 74 14.35 -2.10 2.58
CA LEU A 74 14.21 -3.15 1.57
C LEU A 74 15.48 -3.33 0.72
N GLU A 75 16.23 -2.26 0.47
CA GLU A 75 17.55 -2.33 -0.19
C GLU A 75 18.57 -3.01 0.74
N GLU A 76 18.64 -2.61 2.01
CA GLU A 76 19.54 -3.21 3.02
C GLU A 76 19.28 -4.71 3.18
N ASP A 77 18.01 -5.13 3.11
CA ASP A 77 17.60 -6.55 3.16
C ASP A 77 17.76 -7.29 1.81
N GLY A 78 18.21 -6.62 0.76
CA GLY A 78 18.36 -7.20 -0.59
C GLY A 78 17.06 -7.57 -1.28
N ARG A 79 15.95 -6.95 -0.91
CA ARG A 79 14.61 -7.19 -1.45
C ARG A 79 14.23 -6.24 -2.60
N VAL A 80 14.87 -5.08 -2.65
CA VAL A 80 14.73 -4.07 -3.69
C VAL A 80 16.10 -3.70 -4.22
N LYS A 81 16.19 -3.44 -5.52
CA LYS A 81 17.38 -2.92 -6.21
C LYS A 81 17.06 -1.58 -6.82
N ARG A 82 18.07 -0.73 -6.88
CA ARG A 82 18.00 0.61 -7.44
C ARG A 82 18.84 0.68 -8.71
N HIS A 83 18.23 1.19 -9.78
CA HIS A 83 18.90 1.44 -11.05
C HIS A 83 18.75 2.91 -11.44
N ARG A 84 19.70 3.46 -12.19
CA ARG A 84 19.53 4.80 -12.74
C ARG A 84 18.39 4.81 -13.74
N HIS A 85 17.57 5.87 -13.72
CA HIS A 85 16.50 6.03 -14.68
C HIS A 85 17.09 6.17 -16.10
N PRO A 86 16.59 5.44 -17.12
CA PRO A 86 17.18 5.44 -18.46
C PRO A 86 17.21 6.81 -19.12
N GLU A 87 16.18 7.63 -18.87
CA GLU A 87 15.98 8.94 -19.52
C GLU A 87 16.35 10.13 -18.62
N ASP A 88 16.36 9.93 -17.30
CA ASP A 88 16.72 10.96 -16.30
C ASP A 88 17.79 10.44 -15.35
N GLY A 89 19.04 10.79 -15.63
CA GLY A 89 20.20 10.36 -14.82
C GLY A 89 20.20 10.87 -13.37
N ARG A 90 19.26 11.73 -12.97
CA ARG A 90 19.10 12.27 -11.60
C ARG A 90 18.14 11.45 -10.75
N SER A 91 17.26 10.67 -11.38
CA SER A 91 16.30 9.81 -10.68
C SER A 91 16.70 8.34 -10.75
N PHE A 92 16.07 7.54 -9.87
CA PHE A 92 16.31 6.12 -9.79
C PHE A 92 15.00 5.36 -9.97
N VAL A 93 15.09 4.22 -10.66
CA VAL A 93 14.03 3.22 -10.76
C VAL A 93 14.30 2.13 -9.75
N LEU A 94 13.28 1.77 -9.00
CA LEU A 94 13.29 0.70 -8.01
C LEU A 94 12.67 -0.55 -8.62
N VAL A 95 13.29 -1.69 -8.38
CA VAL A 95 12.83 -2.99 -8.88
C VAL A 95 12.85 -4.00 -7.74
N ALA A 96 11.83 -4.83 -7.65
CA ALA A 96 11.84 -5.94 -6.71
C ALA A 96 12.91 -6.97 -7.13
N SER A 97 13.81 -7.34 -6.21
CA SER A 97 14.76 -8.42 -6.43
C SER A 97 14.04 -9.78 -6.45
N PRO A 98 14.69 -10.87 -6.91
CA PRO A 98 14.13 -12.21 -6.77
C PRO A 98 13.74 -12.56 -5.32
N ARG A 99 14.51 -12.09 -4.34
CA ARG A 99 14.19 -12.23 -2.90
C ARG A 99 12.95 -11.47 -2.52
N GLY A 100 12.78 -10.24 -3.00
CA GLY A 100 11.57 -9.44 -2.81
C GLY A 100 10.34 -10.08 -3.44
N VAL A 101 10.45 -10.55 -4.66
CA VAL A 101 9.37 -11.26 -5.38
C VAL A 101 8.93 -12.52 -4.62
N ARG A 102 9.87 -13.32 -4.13
CA ARG A 102 9.55 -14.51 -3.32
C ARG A 102 8.79 -14.15 -2.04
N LEU A 103 9.20 -13.06 -1.38
CA LEU A 103 8.51 -12.59 -0.17
C LEU A 103 7.08 -12.17 -0.48
N VAL A 104 6.87 -11.38 -1.55
CA VAL A 104 5.51 -10.98 -1.97
C VAL A 104 4.65 -12.21 -2.23
N LYS A 105 5.12 -13.16 -3.01
CA LYS A 105 4.39 -14.42 -3.30
C LYS A 105 4.05 -15.21 -2.04
N LYS A 106 4.90 -15.17 -1.02
CA LYS A 106 4.67 -15.84 0.27
C LYS A 106 3.61 -15.14 1.11
N ILE A 107 3.55 -13.81 1.05
CA ILE A 107 2.61 -13.00 1.84
C ILE A 107 1.24 -12.88 1.18
N LEU A 108 1.19 -12.80 -0.16
CA LEU A 108 -0.04 -12.54 -0.91
C LEU A 108 -1.24 -13.40 -0.47
N PRO A 109 -1.13 -14.73 -0.30
CA PRO A 109 -2.28 -15.53 0.12
C PRO A 109 -2.88 -15.10 1.46
N THR A 110 -2.02 -14.71 2.41
CA THR A 110 -2.45 -14.22 3.73
C THR A 110 -3.08 -12.83 3.62
N ALA A 111 -2.50 -11.93 2.83
CA ALA A 111 -3.04 -10.60 2.57
C ALA A 111 -4.40 -10.67 1.87
N ASP A 112 -4.52 -11.48 0.83
CA ASP A 112 -5.77 -11.68 0.08
C ASP A 112 -6.88 -12.29 0.93
N ALA A 113 -6.55 -13.26 1.77
CA ALA A 113 -7.50 -13.84 2.72
C ALA A 113 -8.03 -12.78 3.70
N ARG A 114 -7.14 -11.88 4.15
CA ARG A 114 -7.52 -10.79 5.06
C ARG A 114 -8.40 -9.75 4.39
N TYR A 115 -8.08 -9.35 3.16
CA TYR A 115 -8.92 -8.42 2.41
C TYR A 115 -10.30 -9.01 2.12
N ARG A 116 -10.38 -10.28 1.77
CA ARG A 116 -11.67 -10.98 1.61
C ARG A 116 -12.47 -11.02 2.91
N GLU A 117 -11.82 -11.25 4.04
CA GLU A 117 -12.46 -11.25 5.35
C GLU A 117 -13.06 -9.87 5.68
N VAL A 118 -12.30 -8.78 5.45
CA VAL A 118 -12.79 -7.41 5.66
C VAL A 118 -14.03 -7.10 4.83
N LEU A 119 -14.07 -7.57 3.59
CA LEU A 119 -15.17 -7.32 2.65
C LEU A 119 -16.30 -8.35 2.73
N SER A 120 -16.18 -9.40 3.56
CA SER A 120 -17.13 -10.51 3.61
C SER A 120 -18.52 -10.12 4.14
N CYS A 121 -18.64 -9.03 4.87
CA CYS A 121 -19.91 -8.49 5.34
C CYS A 121 -20.73 -7.79 4.24
N LEU A 122 -20.12 -7.54 3.07
CA LEU A 122 -20.77 -6.83 1.97
C LEU A 122 -21.38 -7.81 0.97
N THR A 123 -22.57 -7.49 0.49
CA THR A 123 -23.15 -8.13 -0.70
C THR A 123 -22.35 -7.75 -1.95
N GLY A 124 -22.47 -8.52 -3.03
CA GLY A 124 -21.80 -8.20 -4.31
C GLY A 124 -22.20 -6.83 -4.88
N ARG A 125 -23.44 -6.39 -4.65
CA ARG A 125 -23.94 -5.07 -5.07
C ARG A 125 -23.28 -3.94 -4.26
N GLU A 126 -23.24 -4.10 -2.94
CA GLU A 126 -22.56 -3.14 -2.04
C GLU A 126 -21.08 -3.03 -2.33
N ARG A 127 -20.39 -4.15 -2.56
CA ARG A 127 -18.97 -4.15 -2.92
C ARG A 127 -18.71 -3.39 -4.20
N LYS A 128 -19.47 -3.64 -5.27
CA LYS A 128 -19.36 -2.90 -6.53
C LYS A 128 -19.66 -1.40 -6.37
N ALA A 129 -20.64 -1.04 -5.55
CA ALA A 129 -20.96 0.35 -5.25
C ALA A 129 -19.81 1.04 -4.49
N LEU A 130 -19.24 0.38 -3.49
CA LEU A 130 -18.09 0.86 -2.73
C LEU A 130 -16.87 1.09 -3.65
N GLU A 131 -16.53 0.12 -4.49
CA GLU A 131 -15.42 0.21 -5.45
C GLU A 131 -15.58 1.44 -6.36
N ARG A 132 -16.75 1.63 -6.95
CA ARG A 132 -17.03 2.81 -7.82
C ARG A 132 -16.93 4.12 -7.05
N THR A 133 -17.47 4.17 -5.84
CA THR A 133 -17.46 5.38 -5.01
C THR A 133 -16.04 5.74 -4.57
N LEU A 134 -15.24 4.76 -4.16
CA LEU A 134 -13.83 4.98 -3.79
C LEU A 134 -13.02 5.47 -4.98
N VAL A 135 -13.18 4.90 -6.18
CA VAL A 135 -12.50 5.37 -7.39
C VAL A 135 -12.85 6.83 -7.68
N LYS A 136 -14.13 7.21 -7.54
CA LYS A 136 -14.57 8.61 -7.73
C LYS A 136 -13.92 9.55 -6.72
N LEU A 137 -13.89 9.17 -5.43
CA LEU A 137 -13.27 9.97 -4.38
C LEU A 137 -11.76 10.09 -4.56
N LEU A 138 -11.07 8.99 -4.88
CA LEU A 138 -9.62 8.99 -5.11
C LEU A 138 -9.22 9.91 -6.27
N ARG A 139 -9.98 9.87 -7.38
CA ARG A 139 -9.74 10.79 -8.52
C ARG A 139 -9.97 12.25 -8.15
N HIS A 140 -11.03 12.53 -7.39
CA HIS A 140 -11.34 13.88 -6.94
C HIS A 140 -10.28 14.44 -6.00
N THR A 141 -9.88 13.64 -5.01
CA THR A 141 -8.90 14.06 -3.98
C THR A 141 -7.48 14.17 -4.51
N ALA A 142 -7.12 13.49 -5.59
CA ALA A 142 -5.81 13.64 -6.23
C ALA A 142 -5.52 15.08 -6.71
N ASN A 143 -6.55 15.86 -6.97
CA ASN A 143 -6.47 17.26 -7.44
C ASN A 143 -6.69 18.29 -6.30
N LEU A 144 -6.95 17.85 -5.08
CA LEU A 144 -7.06 18.74 -3.94
C LEU A 144 -5.65 19.18 -3.49
N LYS A 145 -5.43 20.48 -3.43
CA LYS A 145 -4.20 21.09 -2.92
C LYS A 145 -4.31 21.35 -1.44
#